data_0d7e9ef73d43a655c132b1ef0c90fc57
#
_entry.id   0d7e9ef73d43a655c132b1ef0c90fc57
#
_cell.length_a   1.000
_cell.length_b   1.000
_cell.length_c   1.000
_cell.angle_alpha   90.00
_cell.angle_beta   90.00
_cell.angle_gamma   90.00
#
_symmetry.space_group_name_H-M   'P 1'
#
loop_
_entity.id
_entity.type
_entity.pdbx_description
1 polymer ?
#
loop_
_entity_poly.entity_id
_entity_poly.type
_entity_poly.pdbx_seq_one_letter_code
_entity_poly.pdbx_strand_id
1 'polypeptide(L)'
;MKPKRAGFRAQPSTHRLSVAPSGRAKCRVCKGLVAKGEVRLETCAFVCPGRRTVFMTHALCVTKAQVKDIMSVYGSVVRVPVEVGADAERVHEAQSRMAGLV
;
A
#
# COMPACT_ATOMS: atom_id res chain seq x y z
N MET A 1 -11.10 29.03 10.34
CA MET A 1 -11.08 28.23 10.71
C MET A 1 -11.07 27.57 10.89
N LYS A 2 -11.20 27.37 10.53
CA LYS A 2 -11.36 26.54 10.78
C LYS A 2 -11.18 25.84 11.39
N PRO A 3 -11.17 26.19 11.71
CA PRO A 3 -10.77 25.29 12.55
C PRO A 3 -11.49 24.11 12.66
N LYS A 4 -12.58 23.98 12.41
CA LYS A 4 -13.23 22.85 12.48
C LYS A 4 -12.37 21.78 12.05
N ARG A 5 -11.50 22.10 11.33
CA ARG A 5 -10.63 21.16 10.97
C ARG A 5 -9.67 20.94 12.01
N ALA A 6 -9.55 21.77 12.99
CA ALA A 6 -8.65 21.60 14.08
C ALA A 6 -8.85 20.28 14.78
N GLY A 7 -10.05 19.75 14.79
CA GLY A 7 -10.31 18.49 15.44
C GLY A 7 -9.96 17.27 14.61
N PHE A 8 -9.79 17.44 13.31
CA PHE A 8 -9.45 16.34 12.43
C PHE A 8 -8.03 16.44 11.95
N ARG A 9 -7.29 15.38 12.19
CA ARG A 9 -5.99 15.27 11.63
C ARG A 9 -6.05 14.16 10.68
N ALA A 10 -5.61 14.39 9.46
CA ALA A 10 -5.49 13.33 8.47
C ALA A 10 -4.50 12.33 9.03
N GLN A 11 -4.93 11.10 9.23
CA GLN A 11 -4.04 10.07 9.70
C GLN A 11 -3.20 9.56 8.54
N PRO A 12 -1.94 9.20 8.78
CA PRO A 12 -1.13 8.67 7.71
C PRO A 12 -1.71 7.35 7.22
N SER A 13 -1.60 7.12 5.93
CA SER A 13 -2.04 5.86 5.35
C SER A 13 -1.15 4.74 5.87
N THR A 14 -1.72 3.54 5.99
CA THR A 14 -0.92 2.38 6.33
C THR A 14 -0.80 1.50 5.10
N HIS A 15 0.30 0.79 5.01
CA HIS A 15 0.59 -0.05 3.86
C HIS A 15 1.09 -1.40 4.35
N ARG A 16 0.85 -2.43 3.55
CA ARG A 16 1.48 -3.74 3.81
C ARG A 16 1.54 -4.52 2.51
N LEU A 17 2.49 -5.44 2.45
CA LEU A 17 2.57 -6.36 1.33
C LEU A 17 1.76 -7.59 1.70
N SER A 18 0.81 -7.96 0.88
CA SER A 18 -0.05 -9.10 1.13
C SER A 18 -0.16 -9.97 -0.10
N VAL A 19 -0.70 -11.16 0.09
CA VAL A 19 -0.90 -12.11 -1.01
C VAL A 19 -2.38 -12.08 -1.36
N ALA A 20 -2.69 -11.96 -2.64
CA ALA A 20 -4.08 -11.93 -3.10
C ALA A 20 -4.75 -13.28 -2.81
N PRO A 21 -5.80 -13.31 -1.98
CA PRO A 21 -6.47 -14.57 -1.67
C PRO A 21 -7.35 -15.07 -2.81
N SER A 22 -7.67 -14.21 -3.76
CA SER A 22 -8.47 -14.57 -4.92
C SER A 22 -8.10 -13.61 -6.04
N GLY A 23 -8.55 -13.88 -7.24
CA GLY A 23 -8.28 -13.01 -8.38
C GLY A 23 -9.31 -11.91 -8.58
N ARG A 24 -10.01 -11.50 -7.53
CA ARG A 24 -11.09 -10.52 -7.64
C ARG A 24 -10.73 -9.08 -7.37
N ALA A 25 -9.64 -8.83 -6.67
CA ALA A 25 -9.23 -7.46 -6.35
C ALA A 25 -8.70 -6.76 -7.59
N LYS A 26 -9.01 -5.47 -7.71
CA LYS A 26 -8.51 -4.67 -8.83
C LYS A 26 -7.40 -3.75 -8.37
N CYS A 27 -6.39 -3.63 -9.22
CA CYS A 27 -5.31 -2.69 -8.98
C CYS A 27 -5.84 -1.27 -9.14
N ARG A 28 -5.53 -0.41 -8.20
CA ARG A 28 -5.96 0.98 -8.25
C ARG A 28 -5.35 1.74 -9.41
N VAL A 29 -4.15 1.39 -9.81
CA VAL A 29 -3.42 2.12 -10.85
C VAL A 29 -3.80 1.67 -12.24
N CYS A 30 -3.70 0.37 -12.54
CA CYS A 30 -3.94 -0.12 -13.90
C CYS A 30 -5.36 -0.63 -14.12
N LYS A 31 -6.15 -0.76 -13.05
CA LYS A 31 -7.52 -1.26 -13.09
C LYS A 31 -7.64 -2.73 -13.45
N GLY A 32 -6.53 -3.41 -13.64
CA GLY A 32 -6.53 -4.84 -13.92
C GLY A 32 -6.66 -5.65 -12.64
N LEU A 33 -7.03 -6.92 -12.77
CA LEU A 33 -7.17 -7.79 -11.61
C LEU A 33 -5.81 -8.20 -11.06
N VAL A 34 -5.76 -8.34 -9.74
CA VAL A 34 -4.58 -8.88 -9.06
C VAL A 34 -4.77 -10.38 -8.98
N ALA A 35 -3.89 -11.15 -9.58
CA ALA A 35 -4.04 -12.59 -9.65
C ALA A 35 -3.90 -13.24 -8.27
N LYS A 36 -4.65 -14.34 -8.07
CA LYS A 36 -4.55 -15.09 -6.84
C LYS A 36 -3.10 -15.53 -6.60
N GLY A 37 -2.61 -15.34 -5.38
CA GLY A 37 -1.25 -15.69 -5.01
C GLY A 37 -0.21 -14.63 -5.32
N GLU A 38 -0.60 -13.57 -6.02
CA GLU A 38 0.32 -12.50 -6.36
C GLU A 38 0.54 -11.59 -5.14
N VAL A 39 1.79 -11.14 -4.95
CA VAL A 39 2.10 -10.19 -3.89
C VAL A 39 1.69 -8.80 -4.36
N ARG A 40 0.98 -8.08 -3.50
CA ARG A 40 0.45 -6.77 -3.82
C ARG A 40 0.68 -5.81 -2.66
N LEU A 41 0.63 -4.52 -2.96
CA LEU A 41 0.67 -3.49 -1.92
C LEU A 41 -0.77 -3.19 -1.52
N GLU A 42 -1.08 -3.41 -0.26
CA GLU A 42 -2.40 -3.11 0.28
C GLU A 42 -2.29 -1.81 1.05
N THR A 43 -3.11 -0.83 0.71
CA THR A 43 -3.06 0.50 1.33
C THR A 43 -4.38 0.80 2.00
N CYS A 44 -4.32 1.27 3.24
CA CYS A 44 -5.49 1.73 3.97
C CYS A 44 -5.34 3.23 4.17
N ALA A 45 -6.18 4.02 3.54
CA ALA A 45 -6.13 5.46 3.60
C ALA A 45 -7.35 6.01 4.33
N PHE A 46 -7.14 7.06 5.10
CA PHE A 46 -8.24 7.72 5.82
C PHE A 46 -8.67 8.94 5.02
N VAL A 47 -9.88 8.89 4.48
CA VAL A 47 -10.39 9.96 3.61
C VAL A 47 -11.14 11.04 4.38
N CYS A 48 -11.67 10.70 5.56
CA CYS A 48 -12.31 11.67 6.43
C CYS A 48 -12.46 11.03 7.81
N PRO A 49 -12.84 11.80 8.85
CA PRO A 49 -12.94 11.25 10.18
C PRO A 49 -13.86 10.03 10.21
N GLY A 50 -13.36 8.93 10.74
CA GLY A 50 -14.14 7.72 10.88
C GLY A 50 -14.32 6.92 9.60
N ARG A 51 -13.74 7.36 8.50
CA ARG A 51 -13.86 6.64 7.24
C ARG A 51 -12.51 6.31 6.65
N ARG A 52 -12.34 5.07 6.26
CA ARG A 52 -11.12 4.64 5.62
C ARG A 52 -11.45 3.85 4.37
N THR A 53 -10.53 3.83 3.43
CA THR A 53 -10.66 3.09 2.19
C THR A 53 -9.44 2.20 2.05
N VAL A 54 -9.68 0.94 1.70
CA VAL A 54 -8.60 0.00 1.45
C VAL A 54 -8.53 -0.24 -0.05
N PHE A 55 -7.34 -0.14 -0.63
CA PHE A 55 -7.19 -0.46 -2.04
C PHE A 55 -5.88 -1.20 -2.25
N MET A 56 -5.82 -1.90 -3.39
CA MET A 56 -4.72 -2.77 -3.73
C MET A 56 -3.97 -2.21 -4.94
N THR A 57 -2.69 -2.51 -5.02
CA THR A 57 -1.86 -2.09 -6.15
C THR A 57 -0.92 -3.24 -6.49
N HIS A 58 -0.81 -3.59 -7.77
CA HIS A 58 0.17 -4.57 -8.20
C HIS A 58 1.55 -4.08 -7.79
N ALA A 59 2.45 -5.01 -7.45
CA ALA A 59 3.82 -4.64 -7.11
C ALA A 59 4.47 -3.84 -8.24
N LEU A 60 4.13 -4.16 -9.50
CA LEU A 60 4.67 -3.48 -10.66
C LEU A 60 4.03 -2.12 -10.92
N CYS A 61 2.92 -1.85 -10.28
CA CYS A 61 2.16 -0.61 -10.52
C CYS A 61 2.34 0.42 -9.40
N VAL A 62 3.10 0.09 -8.35
CA VAL A 62 3.32 1.01 -7.25
C VAL A 62 3.94 2.29 -7.77
N THR A 63 3.37 3.43 -7.39
CA THR A 63 3.83 4.72 -7.87
C THR A 63 4.87 5.33 -6.95
N LYS A 64 5.59 6.29 -7.49
CA LYS A 64 6.58 7.03 -6.71
C LYS A 64 5.93 7.73 -5.51
N ALA A 65 4.72 8.24 -5.69
CA ALA A 65 4.00 8.90 -4.61
C ALA A 65 3.71 7.93 -3.46
N GLN A 66 3.33 6.68 -3.79
CA GLN A 66 3.09 5.67 -2.78
C GLN A 66 4.36 5.32 -2.02
N VAL A 67 5.48 5.23 -2.74
CA VAL A 67 6.77 4.93 -2.12
C VAL A 67 7.19 6.06 -1.18
N LYS A 68 6.96 7.30 -1.58
CA LYS A 68 7.27 8.44 -0.72
C LYS A 68 6.46 8.39 0.57
N ASP A 69 5.19 8.01 0.47
CA ASP A 69 4.34 7.89 1.64
C ASP A 69 4.85 6.77 2.55
N ILE A 70 5.23 5.63 1.97
CA ILE A 70 5.80 4.53 2.72
C ILE A 70 7.07 4.95 3.45
N MET A 71 7.95 5.68 2.77
CA MET A 71 9.18 6.16 3.40
C MET A 71 8.88 7.09 4.56
N SER A 72 7.85 7.93 4.40
CA SER A 72 7.46 8.84 5.45
C SER A 72 6.88 8.12 6.67
N VAL A 73 6.09 7.10 6.46
CA VAL A 73 5.42 6.38 7.55
C VAL A 73 6.33 5.36 8.21
N TYR A 74 7.07 4.59 7.42
CA TYR A 74 7.87 3.47 7.93
C TYR A 74 9.37 3.71 7.92
N GLY A 75 9.82 4.75 7.25
CA GLY A 75 11.24 5.07 7.16
C GLY A 75 11.98 4.33 6.05
N SER A 76 11.45 3.22 5.58
CA SER A 76 12.09 2.42 4.55
C SER A 76 11.08 1.46 3.95
N VAL A 77 11.23 1.12 2.67
CA VAL A 77 10.33 0.15 2.02
C VAL A 77 10.47 -1.24 2.62
N VAL A 78 11.62 -1.58 3.19
CA VAL A 78 11.80 -2.89 3.80
C VAL A 78 11.12 -3.02 5.15
N ARG A 79 10.67 -1.90 5.72
CA ARG A 79 9.97 -1.91 7.00
C ARG A 79 8.46 -2.03 6.87
N VAL A 80 7.96 -2.03 5.65
CA VAL A 80 6.53 -2.22 5.42
C VAL A 80 6.13 -3.59 5.95
N PRO A 81 5.05 -3.68 6.73
CA PRO A 81 4.58 -4.98 7.21
C PRO A 81 4.31 -5.94 6.06
N VAL A 82 4.60 -7.20 6.27
CA VAL A 82 4.41 -8.25 5.27
C VAL A 82 3.50 -9.31 5.84
N GLU A 83 2.54 -9.76 5.05
CA GLU A 83 1.62 -10.80 5.50
C GLU A 83 2.37 -12.09 5.78
N VAL A 84 2.03 -12.74 6.89
CA VAL A 84 2.64 -14.01 7.27
C VAL A 84 2.33 -15.05 6.21
N GLY A 85 3.35 -15.78 5.78
CA GLY A 85 3.17 -16.81 4.75
C GLY A 85 3.42 -16.33 3.33
N ALA A 86 3.69 -15.04 3.13
CA ALA A 86 4.00 -14.54 1.80
C ALA A 86 5.36 -15.09 1.35
N ASP A 87 5.49 -15.35 0.05
CA ASP A 87 6.73 -15.85 -0.53
C ASP A 87 7.84 -14.82 -0.37
N ALA A 88 8.90 -15.18 0.32
CA ALA A 88 10.00 -14.26 0.61
C ALA A 88 10.66 -13.69 -0.64
N GLU A 89 10.80 -14.50 -1.69
CA GLU A 89 11.41 -14.03 -2.94
C GLU A 89 10.56 -12.98 -3.61
N ARG A 90 9.25 -13.20 -3.66
CA ARG A 90 8.33 -12.27 -4.28
C ARG A 90 8.23 -10.98 -3.48
N VAL A 91 8.27 -11.10 -2.17
CA VAL A 91 8.28 -9.92 -1.29
C VAL A 91 9.54 -9.11 -1.52
N HIS A 92 10.69 -9.79 -1.59
CA HIS A 92 11.96 -9.13 -1.81
C HIS A 92 11.97 -8.41 -3.17
N GLU A 93 11.44 -9.06 -4.19
CA GLU A 93 11.36 -8.49 -5.52
C GLU A 93 10.49 -7.22 -5.51
N ALA A 94 9.35 -7.28 -4.83
CA ALA A 94 8.46 -6.13 -4.72
C ALA A 94 9.15 -4.98 -3.98
N GLN A 95 9.85 -5.28 -2.90
CA GLN A 95 10.56 -4.27 -2.13
C GLN A 95 11.70 -3.63 -2.93
N SER A 96 12.43 -4.44 -3.67
CA SER A 96 13.50 -3.94 -4.52
C SER A 96 12.97 -3.00 -5.59
N ARG A 97 11.82 -3.34 -6.14
CA ARG A 97 11.21 -2.52 -7.16
C ARG A 97 10.75 -1.20 -6.59
N MET A 98 10.15 -1.21 -5.41
CA MET A 98 9.73 0.01 -4.75
C MET A 98 10.92 0.90 -4.41
N ALA A 99 12.00 0.29 -3.94
CA ALA A 99 13.21 1.03 -3.61
C ALA A 99 13.79 1.72 -4.83
N GLY A 100 13.66 1.12 -6.00
CA GLY A 100 14.15 1.71 -7.24
C GLY A 100 13.38 2.92 -7.71
N LEU A 101 12.20 3.18 -7.13
CA LEU A 101 11.38 4.33 -7.51
C LEU A 101 11.74 5.61 -6.75
N VAL A 102 12.60 5.53 -5.78
CA VAL A 102 12.95 6.68 -4.93
C VAL A 102 14.13 7.44 -5.49
#